data_c433ad1926b811f91981b44f5c980b3b
#
_entry.id   c433ad1926b811f91981b44f5c980b3b
#
_cell.length_a   1.000
_cell.length_b   1.000
_cell.length_c   1.000
_cell.angle_alpha   90.00
_cell.angle_beta   90.00
_cell.angle_gamma   90.00
#
_symmetry.space_group_name_H-M   'P 1'
#
loop_
_entity.id
_entity.type
_entity.pdbx_description
1 polymer ?
#
loop_
_entity_poly.entity_id
_entity_poly.type
_entity_poly.pdbx_seq_one_letter_code
_entity_poly.pdbx_strand_id
1 'polypeptide(L)'
;MVTKVAINGFGRIGRNVLRGIVESGRTDIEVVGINDLGPVETNAHLLRYDSVHGRFPAEVTVDGDTISIDGGNPIKVTAIRDPKELPWGELGVDIAMECTGIFTARDQAAMHLDAGAKRVLVSAPASGADKTIVYGVNHGTLTKDDLVVSNASCTTNCLSPVAYVLNEAVGIEKGMMTTIHSYTGDQPTLDTMHKDLYRGRAAAMSMIPTSTGAAKAVGLVLPELNGKLDGFAMRVPTPNVSVVDLKFIAKRATTVDEINAAIKAAADGPLKGVLGYTDDKNVSIDFNHDPHSSIFHTDQTKVMDGTLVSILSWYDNEWGFSNRMADTAVAMAKLI
;
A
#
# COMPACT_ATOMS: atom_id res chain seq x y z
N MET A 1 -11.70 17.73 -12.44
CA MET A 1 -10.98 18.58 -11.47
C MET A 1 -9.69 17.83 -11.10
N VAL A 2 -8.53 18.46 -11.11
CA VAL A 2 -7.27 17.82 -10.70
C VAL A 2 -7.21 17.79 -9.18
N THR A 3 -6.95 16.64 -8.58
CA THR A 3 -6.82 16.48 -7.13
C THR A 3 -5.46 16.97 -6.67
N LYS A 4 -5.42 18.00 -5.83
CA LYS A 4 -4.18 18.50 -5.25
C LYS A 4 -3.80 17.73 -4.00
N VAL A 5 -2.63 17.11 -4.00
CA VAL A 5 -2.14 16.34 -2.86
C VAL A 5 -0.85 16.90 -2.30
N ALA A 6 -0.67 16.75 -0.99
CA ALA A 6 0.62 16.97 -0.34
C ALA A 6 1.08 15.66 0.34
N ILE A 7 2.40 15.44 0.37
CA ILE A 7 3.02 14.25 0.93
C ILE A 7 3.79 14.64 2.19
N ASN A 8 3.35 14.17 3.35
CA ASN A 8 4.08 14.28 4.60
C ASN A 8 4.90 13.01 4.85
N GLY A 9 6.22 13.12 4.83
CA GLY A 9 7.16 12.00 4.84
C GLY A 9 7.55 11.55 3.43
N PHE A 10 8.72 11.97 2.97
CA PHE A 10 9.25 11.64 1.66
C PHE A 10 10.23 10.46 1.71
N GLY A 11 9.89 9.46 2.56
CA GLY A 11 10.55 8.16 2.64
C GLY A 11 10.23 7.26 1.44
N ARG A 12 10.36 5.95 1.60
CA ARG A 12 10.10 4.97 0.53
C ARG A 12 8.73 5.18 -0.12
N ILE A 13 7.66 5.19 0.68
CA ILE A 13 6.29 5.27 0.17
C ILE A 13 6.00 6.66 -0.43
N GLY A 14 6.33 7.75 0.26
CA GLY A 14 6.09 9.10 -0.26
C GLY A 14 6.78 9.35 -1.61
N ARG A 15 8.04 8.90 -1.78
CA ARG A 15 8.74 8.99 -3.07
C ARG A 15 8.10 8.12 -4.15
N ASN A 16 7.71 6.90 -3.81
CA ASN A 16 7.07 5.99 -4.78
C ASN A 16 5.66 6.45 -5.17
N VAL A 17 4.93 7.15 -4.30
CA VAL A 17 3.67 7.81 -4.68
C VAL A 17 3.91 8.84 -5.77
N LEU A 18 4.89 9.74 -5.58
CA LEU A 18 5.22 10.76 -6.60
C LEU A 18 5.71 10.11 -7.90
N ARG A 19 6.61 9.12 -7.80
CA ARG A 19 7.09 8.37 -8.97
C ARG A 19 5.94 7.69 -9.71
N GLY A 20 5.04 7.01 -8.99
CA GLY A 20 3.89 6.31 -9.57
C GLY A 20 2.93 7.25 -10.30
N ILE A 21 2.68 8.44 -9.76
CA ILE A 21 1.87 9.47 -10.42
C ILE A 21 2.52 9.91 -11.74
N VAL A 22 3.82 10.19 -11.74
CA VAL A 22 4.53 10.67 -12.93
C VAL A 22 4.69 9.55 -13.96
N GLU A 23 5.17 8.38 -13.56
CA GLU A 23 5.45 7.27 -14.47
C GLU A 23 4.18 6.69 -15.11
N SER A 24 3.03 6.76 -14.43
CA SER A 24 1.73 6.36 -15.02
C SER A 24 1.11 7.42 -15.93
N GLY A 25 1.71 8.61 -16.05
CA GLY A 25 1.19 9.71 -16.87
C GLY A 25 -0.17 10.24 -16.41
N ARG A 26 -0.49 10.14 -15.12
CA ARG A 26 -1.77 10.60 -14.55
C ARG A 26 -1.90 12.11 -14.64
N THR A 27 -3.10 12.56 -15.01
CA THR A 27 -3.46 13.98 -15.11
C THR A 27 -4.58 14.37 -14.16
N ASP A 28 -5.09 13.42 -13.38
CA ASP A 28 -6.21 13.59 -12.44
C ASP A 28 -5.74 13.94 -11.01
N ILE A 29 -4.42 13.90 -10.77
CA ILE A 29 -3.78 14.15 -9.48
C ILE A 29 -2.49 14.94 -9.66
N GLU A 30 -2.22 15.89 -8.76
CA GLU A 30 -1.03 16.74 -8.76
C GLU A 30 -0.44 16.83 -7.35
N VAL A 31 0.86 16.61 -7.21
CA VAL A 31 1.57 16.83 -5.95
C VAL A 31 1.98 18.30 -5.88
N VAL A 32 1.47 19.04 -4.92
CA VAL A 32 1.73 20.49 -4.73
C VAL A 32 2.68 20.78 -3.56
N GLY A 33 2.85 19.83 -2.65
CA GLY A 33 3.71 19.99 -1.47
C GLY A 33 4.32 18.68 -1.00
N ILE A 34 5.52 18.78 -0.48
CA ILE A 34 6.25 17.68 0.18
C ILE A 34 6.78 18.22 1.50
N ASN A 35 6.62 17.47 2.58
CA ASN A 35 7.28 17.74 3.84
C ASN A 35 8.18 16.57 4.23
N ASP A 36 9.46 16.84 4.44
CA ASP A 36 10.43 15.88 4.98
C ASP A 36 11.55 16.62 5.70
N LEU A 37 12.06 16.07 6.80
CA LEU A 37 13.04 16.76 7.65
C LEU A 37 14.45 16.80 7.06
N GLY A 38 14.68 16.11 5.94
CA GLY A 38 15.93 16.15 5.21
C GLY A 38 16.04 17.36 4.26
N PRO A 39 17.27 17.71 3.83
CA PRO A 39 17.48 18.77 2.84
C PRO A 39 16.80 18.48 1.51
N VAL A 40 16.33 19.52 0.82
CA VAL A 40 15.67 19.41 -0.50
C VAL A 40 16.52 18.66 -1.50
N GLU A 41 17.83 18.94 -1.54
CA GLU A 41 18.79 18.28 -2.44
C GLU A 41 18.89 16.76 -2.18
N THR A 42 18.82 16.35 -0.91
CA THR A 42 18.80 14.92 -0.55
C THR A 42 17.52 14.26 -1.01
N ASN A 43 16.37 14.93 -0.84
CA ASN A 43 15.09 14.43 -1.31
C ASN A 43 15.07 14.29 -2.84
N ALA A 44 15.58 15.29 -3.57
CA ALA A 44 15.71 15.24 -5.02
C ALA A 44 16.68 14.13 -5.48
N HIS A 45 17.81 13.95 -4.78
CA HIS A 45 18.75 12.89 -5.09
C HIS A 45 18.11 11.49 -4.94
N LEU A 46 17.44 11.25 -3.81
CA LEU A 46 16.76 9.97 -3.55
C LEU A 46 15.52 9.75 -4.43
N LEU A 47 14.93 10.81 -4.99
CA LEU A 47 13.90 10.69 -6.02
C LEU A 47 14.48 10.25 -7.36
N ARG A 48 15.66 10.80 -7.76
CA ARG A 48 16.34 10.44 -9.01
C ARG A 48 16.86 9.00 -9.03
N TYR A 49 17.37 8.53 -7.88
CA TYR A 49 18.08 7.25 -7.79
C TYR A 49 17.47 6.38 -6.70
N ASP A 50 17.00 5.22 -7.09
CA ASP A 50 16.42 4.24 -6.18
C ASP A 50 17.07 2.86 -6.43
N SER A 51 17.54 2.22 -5.37
CA SER A 51 18.23 0.94 -5.46
C SER A 51 17.30 -0.22 -5.86
N VAL A 52 16.00 -0.07 -5.61
CA VAL A 52 14.97 -1.08 -5.87
C VAL A 52 14.25 -0.80 -7.20
N HIS A 53 13.82 0.44 -7.41
CA HIS A 53 13.03 0.85 -8.57
C HIS A 53 13.85 1.49 -9.70
N GLY A 54 15.18 1.63 -9.50
CA GLY A 54 16.06 2.17 -10.52
C GLY A 54 16.00 3.70 -10.66
N ARG A 55 16.54 4.21 -11.76
CA ARG A 55 16.51 5.64 -12.05
C ARG A 55 15.10 6.10 -12.35
N PHE A 56 14.75 7.28 -11.80
CA PHE A 56 13.51 7.95 -12.15
C PHE A 56 13.57 8.42 -13.63
N PRO A 57 12.58 8.10 -14.46
CA PRO A 57 12.65 8.39 -15.90
C PRO A 57 12.43 9.86 -16.26
N ALA A 58 12.07 10.71 -15.28
CA ALA A 58 11.82 12.13 -15.46
C ALA A 58 13.00 12.99 -14.96
N GLU A 59 13.16 14.18 -15.53
CA GLU A 59 14.14 15.17 -15.06
C GLU A 59 13.67 15.78 -13.73
N VAL A 60 14.56 15.84 -12.76
CA VAL A 60 14.28 16.46 -11.45
C VAL A 60 15.20 17.66 -11.26
N THR A 61 14.64 18.85 -11.15
CA THR A 61 15.37 20.09 -10.88
C THR A 61 15.03 20.63 -9.50
N VAL A 62 15.97 21.32 -8.87
CA VAL A 62 15.80 21.99 -7.58
C VAL A 62 16.03 23.47 -7.76
N ASP A 63 15.13 24.29 -7.22
CA ASP A 63 15.27 25.74 -7.14
C ASP A 63 14.82 26.20 -5.76
N GLY A 64 15.79 26.61 -4.93
CA GLY A 64 15.55 27.00 -3.54
C GLY A 64 14.88 25.84 -2.74
N ASP A 65 13.66 26.06 -2.31
CA ASP A 65 12.87 25.10 -1.54
C ASP A 65 11.79 24.38 -2.39
N THR A 66 12.01 24.28 -3.69
CA THR A 66 11.10 23.61 -4.62
C THR A 66 11.78 22.51 -5.44
N ILE A 67 11.00 21.51 -5.81
CA ILE A 67 11.36 20.46 -6.76
C ILE A 67 10.42 20.58 -7.96
N SER A 68 10.96 20.57 -9.19
CA SER A 68 10.17 20.47 -10.42
C SER A 68 10.54 19.21 -11.19
N ILE A 69 9.53 18.60 -11.84
CA ILE A 69 9.69 17.39 -12.63
C ILE A 69 9.34 17.72 -14.08
N ASP A 70 10.27 17.42 -15.00
CA ASP A 70 10.18 17.71 -16.45
C ASP A 70 9.76 19.17 -16.76
N GLY A 71 10.26 20.13 -15.97
CA GLY A 71 9.90 21.55 -16.10
C GLY A 71 8.45 21.87 -15.76
N GLY A 72 7.71 20.96 -15.12
CA GLY A 72 6.35 21.19 -14.64
C GLY A 72 6.26 22.14 -13.44
N ASN A 73 5.07 22.22 -12.86
CA ASN A 73 4.82 23.08 -11.71
C ASN A 73 5.77 22.80 -10.53
N PRO A 74 6.30 23.82 -9.86
CA PRO A 74 7.16 23.63 -8.71
C PRO A 74 6.39 23.04 -7.54
N ILE A 75 6.92 21.97 -6.95
CA ILE A 75 6.42 21.33 -5.74
C ILE A 75 7.12 21.96 -4.55
N LYS A 76 6.38 22.59 -3.64
CA LYS A 76 6.93 23.19 -2.43
C LYS A 76 7.47 22.11 -1.49
N VAL A 77 8.71 22.25 -1.03
CA VAL A 77 9.32 21.34 -0.05
C VAL A 77 9.51 22.06 1.27
N THR A 78 9.06 21.45 2.35
CA THR A 78 9.17 21.98 3.72
C THR A 78 9.88 20.97 4.62
N ALA A 79 10.41 21.45 5.77
CA ALA A 79 11.07 20.62 6.78
C ALA A 79 10.50 20.93 8.17
N ILE A 80 9.20 20.75 8.33
CA ILE A 80 8.42 21.12 9.51
C ILE A 80 8.04 19.86 10.29
N ARG A 81 8.26 19.86 11.62
CA ARG A 81 7.96 18.69 12.47
C ARG A 81 6.51 18.58 12.86
N ASP A 82 5.89 19.70 13.22
CA ASP A 82 4.49 19.73 13.63
C ASP A 82 3.58 19.79 12.41
N PRO A 83 2.75 18.77 12.16
CA PRO A 83 1.85 18.77 11.01
C PRO A 83 0.87 19.96 10.98
N LYS A 84 0.57 20.57 12.12
CA LYS A 84 -0.33 21.72 12.20
C LYS A 84 0.24 23.00 11.58
N GLU A 85 1.58 23.10 11.49
CA GLU A 85 2.29 24.25 10.94
C GLU A 85 2.53 24.13 9.43
N LEU A 86 2.10 23.04 8.81
CA LEU A 86 2.30 22.81 7.39
C LEU A 86 1.41 23.72 6.53
N PRO A 87 1.89 24.22 5.38
CA PRO A 87 1.17 25.23 4.58
C PRO A 87 0.09 24.62 3.67
N TRP A 88 -0.64 23.60 4.12
CA TRP A 88 -1.59 22.89 3.28
C TRP A 88 -2.75 23.75 2.79
N GLY A 89 -3.23 24.66 3.65
CA GLY A 89 -4.27 25.62 3.27
C GLY A 89 -3.81 26.59 2.18
N GLU A 90 -2.58 27.10 2.29
CA GLU A 90 -1.99 28.05 1.31
C GLU A 90 -1.77 27.36 -0.06
N LEU A 91 -1.38 26.09 -0.05
CA LEU A 91 -1.17 25.28 -1.24
C LEU A 91 -2.47 24.74 -1.84
N GLY A 92 -3.60 24.91 -1.15
CA GLY A 92 -4.91 24.44 -1.58
C GLY A 92 -5.01 22.92 -1.64
N VAL A 93 -4.42 22.22 -0.67
CA VAL A 93 -4.35 20.76 -0.60
C VAL A 93 -5.73 20.16 -0.40
N ASP A 94 -6.15 19.29 -1.30
CA ASP A 94 -7.37 18.49 -1.15
C ASP A 94 -7.11 17.31 -0.21
N ILE A 95 -6.05 16.55 -0.45
CA ILE A 95 -5.69 15.37 0.34
C ILE A 95 -4.26 15.47 0.85
N ALA A 96 -4.08 15.47 2.17
CA ALA A 96 -2.77 15.24 2.77
C ALA A 96 -2.50 13.73 2.88
N MET A 97 -1.43 13.26 2.25
CA MET A 97 -0.97 11.88 2.36
C MET A 97 0.04 11.76 3.50
N GLU A 98 -0.35 11.11 4.58
CA GLU A 98 0.50 10.87 5.73
C GLU A 98 1.35 9.62 5.49
N CYS A 99 2.62 9.82 5.13
CA CYS A 99 3.56 8.78 4.73
C CYS A 99 4.77 8.63 5.67
N THR A 100 4.76 9.28 6.84
CA THR A 100 5.87 9.19 7.82
C THR A 100 5.89 7.86 8.58
N GLY A 101 4.73 7.20 8.72
CA GLY A 101 4.54 6.05 9.61
C GLY A 101 4.53 6.42 11.11
N ILE A 102 4.54 7.70 11.45
CA ILE A 102 4.55 8.21 12.84
C ILE A 102 3.13 8.54 13.29
N PHE A 103 2.36 9.26 12.48
CA PHE A 103 1.02 9.75 12.81
C PHE A 103 -0.06 8.75 12.35
N THR A 104 -0.10 7.59 13.02
CA THR A 104 -0.97 6.47 12.64
C THR A 104 -2.21 6.32 13.52
N ALA A 105 -2.46 7.27 14.42
CA ALA A 105 -3.74 7.42 15.11
C ALA A 105 -4.56 8.54 14.43
N ARG A 106 -5.90 8.36 14.38
CA ARG A 106 -6.82 9.33 13.77
C ARG A 106 -6.55 10.76 14.21
N ASP A 107 -6.46 10.99 15.53
CA ASP A 107 -6.32 12.33 16.08
C ASP A 107 -4.94 12.96 15.75
N GLN A 108 -3.92 12.12 15.60
CA GLN A 108 -2.61 12.56 15.16
C GLN A 108 -2.62 12.93 13.66
N ALA A 109 -3.21 12.08 12.82
CA ALA A 109 -3.33 12.35 11.40
C ALA A 109 -4.26 13.54 11.12
N ALA A 110 -5.27 13.79 11.95
CA ALA A 110 -6.20 14.90 11.83
C ALA A 110 -5.51 16.28 11.97
N MET A 111 -4.28 16.36 12.50
CA MET A 111 -3.50 17.60 12.54
C MET A 111 -3.28 18.20 11.14
N HIS A 112 -3.31 17.41 10.09
CA HIS A 112 -3.26 17.90 8.71
C HIS A 112 -4.52 18.67 8.30
N LEU A 113 -5.68 18.38 8.93
CA LEU A 113 -6.91 19.15 8.73
C LEU A 113 -6.78 20.54 9.37
N ASP A 114 -6.15 20.61 10.57
CA ASP A 114 -5.85 21.88 11.24
C ASP A 114 -4.91 22.75 10.38
N ALA A 115 -4.02 22.12 9.61
CA ALA A 115 -3.12 22.77 8.65
C ALA A 115 -3.81 23.20 7.34
N GLY A 116 -5.09 22.87 7.16
CA GLY A 116 -5.89 23.30 6.02
C GLY A 116 -6.06 22.31 4.89
N ALA A 117 -5.60 21.07 5.03
CA ALA A 117 -5.99 19.98 4.11
C ALA A 117 -7.48 19.65 4.28
N LYS A 118 -8.17 19.33 3.18
CA LYS A 118 -9.59 18.98 3.26
C LYS A 118 -9.84 17.59 3.80
N ARG A 119 -8.93 16.65 3.53
CA ARG A 119 -8.95 15.26 4.01
C ARG A 119 -7.53 14.73 4.20
N VAL A 120 -7.42 13.59 4.91
CA VAL A 120 -6.15 12.91 5.18
C VAL A 120 -6.23 11.46 4.77
N LEU A 121 -5.21 10.99 4.05
CA LEU A 121 -5.02 9.59 3.70
C LEU A 121 -3.74 9.06 4.34
N VAL A 122 -3.87 8.12 5.26
CA VAL A 122 -2.74 7.52 5.99
C VAL A 122 -2.22 6.30 5.26
N SER A 123 -0.92 6.25 4.98
CA SER A 123 -0.23 5.16 4.27
C SER A 123 0.10 3.96 5.17
N ALA A 124 -0.70 3.72 6.19
CA ALA A 124 -0.54 2.65 7.17
C ALA A 124 -1.89 2.29 7.78
N PRO A 125 -2.02 1.12 8.45
CA PRO A 125 -3.14 0.89 9.34
C PRO A 125 -3.23 2.00 10.38
N ALA A 126 -4.38 2.69 10.45
CA ALA A 126 -4.59 3.83 11.34
C ALA A 126 -5.66 3.52 12.38
N SER A 127 -5.27 3.60 13.66
CA SER A 127 -6.20 3.37 14.77
C SER A 127 -7.22 4.50 14.85
N GLY A 128 -8.50 4.14 14.93
CA GLY A 128 -9.60 5.07 15.03
C GLY A 128 -9.89 5.86 13.75
N ALA A 129 -9.27 5.56 12.61
CA ALA A 129 -9.58 6.18 11.33
C ALA A 129 -11.09 6.10 11.03
N ASP A 130 -11.64 7.11 10.37
CA ASP A 130 -13.06 7.15 10.01
C ASP A 130 -13.41 5.95 9.12
N LYS A 131 -12.47 5.53 8.27
CA LYS A 131 -12.58 4.33 7.45
C LYS A 131 -11.23 3.73 7.09
N THR A 132 -11.19 2.41 6.93
CA THR A 132 -10.06 1.67 6.33
C THR A 132 -10.46 1.21 4.94
N ILE A 133 -9.70 1.63 3.94
CA ILE A 133 -10.00 1.41 2.52
C ILE A 133 -8.94 0.50 1.88
N VAL A 134 -9.42 -0.46 1.12
CA VAL A 134 -8.67 -1.15 0.08
C VAL A 134 -9.33 -0.84 -1.25
N TYR A 135 -8.62 -0.08 -2.09
CA TYR A 135 -9.15 0.33 -3.39
C TYR A 135 -9.47 -0.90 -4.28
N GLY A 136 -10.58 -0.83 -5.00
CA GLY A 136 -11.13 -1.96 -5.75
C GLY A 136 -12.10 -2.81 -4.93
N VAL A 137 -11.92 -2.93 -3.61
CA VAL A 137 -12.75 -3.78 -2.76
C VAL A 137 -13.86 -2.99 -2.06
N ASN A 138 -13.51 -2.00 -1.25
CA ASN A 138 -14.51 -1.26 -0.47
C ASN A 138 -14.45 0.28 -0.66
N HIS A 139 -13.68 0.79 -1.63
CA HIS A 139 -13.56 2.24 -1.85
C HIS A 139 -14.91 2.92 -2.19
N GLY A 140 -15.86 2.16 -2.76
CA GLY A 140 -17.22 2.64 -3.01
C GLY A 140 -18.04 2.91 -1.74
N THR A 141 -17.54 2.52 -0.56
CA THR A 141 -18.19 2.82 0.73
C THR A 141 -17.79 4.17 1.32
N LEU A 142 -16.82 4.88 0.71
CA LEU A 142 -16.42 6.21 1.14
C LEU A 142 -17.59 7.19 1.12
N THR A 143 -17.65 8.06 2.11
CA THR A 143 -18.63 9.12 2.26
C THR A 143 -17.98 10.49 2.41
N LYS A 144 -18.77 11.55 2.31
CA LYS A 144 -18.29 12.92 2.56
C LYS A 144 -17.81 13.15 3.99
N ASP A 145 -18.24 12.33 4.93
CA ASP A 145 -17.94 12.46 6.36
C ASP A 145 -16.64 11.74 6.77
N ASP A 146 -16.06 10.93 5.86
CA ASP A 146 -14.78 10.23 6.08
C ASP A 146 -13.61 11.20 5.83
N LEU A 147 -13.14 11.87 6.86
CA LEU A 147 -12.10 12.90 6.78
C LEU A 147 -10.68 12.33 6.92
N VAL A 148 -10.49 11.33 7.78
CA VAL A 148 -9.22 10.64 8.01
C VAL A 148 -9.37 9.18 7.66
N VAL A 149 -8.78 8.79 6.54
CA VAL A 149 -8.91 7.45 5.94
C VAL A 149 -7.56 6.72 6.01
N SER A 150 -7.60 5.44 6.40
CA SER A 150 -6.46 4.54 6.31
C SER A 150 -6.47 3.80 4.98
N ASN A 151 -5.33 3.78 4.27
CA ASN A 151 -5.14 2.92 3.08
C ASN A 151 -4.75 1.47 3.46
N ALA A 152 -4.98 1.07 4.71
CA ALA A 152 -4.57 -0.23 5.26
C ALA A 152 -3.05 -0.48 5.14
N SER A 153 -2.63 -1.73 5.09
CA SER A 153 -1.24 -2.13 4.82
C SER A 153 -1.09 -2.69 3.39
N CYS A 154 0.14 -2.78 2.91
CA CYS A 154 0.44 -3.43 1.62
C CYS A 154 -0.05 -4.89 1.59
N THR A 155 0.13 -5.62 2.69
CA THR A 155 -0.34 -7.01 2.83
C THR A 155 -1.87 -7.09 2.82
N THR A 156 -2.58 -6.16 3.49
CA THR A 156 -4.05 -6.10 3.44
C THR A 156 -4.54 -5.77 2.04
N ASN A 157 -3.85 -4.89 1.32
CA ASN A 157 -4.16 -4.56 -0.09
C ASN A 157 -3.96 -5.77 -1.02
N CYS A 158 -2.99 -6.64 -0.74
CA CYS A 158 -2.81 -7.88 -1.49
C CYS A 158 -3.89 -8.92 -1.14
N LEU A 159 -4.13 -9.15 0.15
CA LEU A 159 -5.01 -10.22 0.63
C LEU A 159 -6.49 -9.94 0.34
N SER A 160 -6.95 -8.69 0.50
CA SER A 160 -8.38 -8.37 0.43
C SER A 160 -9.02 -8.62 -0.94
N PRO A 161 -8.42 -8.26 -2.09
CA PRO A 161 -8.99 -8.56 -3.40
C PRO A 161 -9.17 -10.06 -3.63
N VAL A 162 -8.17 -10.86 -3.27
CA VAL A 162 -8.23 -12.32 -3.41
C VAL A 162 -9.26 -12.93 -2.45
N ALA A 163 -9.26 -12.49 -1.19
CA ALA A 163 -10.24 -12.95 -0.19
C ALA A 163 -11.68 -12.58 -0.58
N TYR A 164 -11.89 -11.40 -1.15
CA TYR A 164 -13.20 -10.98 -1.69
C TYR A 164 -13.69 -11.95 -2.76
N VAL A 165 -12.89 -12.17 -3.80
CA VAL A 165 -13.27 -13.07 -4.92
C VAL A 165 -13.51 -14.49 -4.45
N LEU A 166 -12.64 -15.03 -3.60
CA LEU A 166 -12.75 -16.41 -3.12
C LEU A 166 -13.91 -16.59 -2.14
N ASN A 167 -14.21 -15.57 -1.32
CA ASN A 167 -15.38 -15.61 -0.45
C ASN A 167 -16.69 -15.61 -1.25
N GLU A 168 -16.78 -14.82 -2.33
CA GLU A 168 -17.94 -14.81 -3.22
C GLU A 168 -18.07 -16.11 -3.99
N ALA A 169 -16.96 -16.69 -4.49
CA ALA A 169 -16.99 -17.87 -5.32
C ALA A 169 -17.30 -19.17 -4.55
N VAL A 170 -16.61 -19.40 -3.44
CA VAL A 170 -16.66 -20.68 -2.71
C VAL A 170 -16.95 -20.53 -1.22
N GLY A 171 -16.96 -19.30 -0.72
CA GLY A 171 -17.08 -18.97 0.69
C GLY A 171 -15.82 -19.32 1.49
N ILE A 172 -15.45 -18.46 2.42
CA ILE A 172 -14.35 -18.71 3.37
C ILE A 172 -14.97 -18.99 4.74
N GLU A 173 -14.77 -20.19 5.27
CA GLU A 173 -15.16 -20.53 6.63
C GLU A 173 -14.17 -19.96 7.65
N LYS A 174 -12.90 -20.29 7.47
CA LYS A 174 -11.75 -19.82 8.24
C LYS A 174 -10.45 -20.05 7.47
N GLY A 175 -9.42 -19.29 7.80
CA GLY A 175 -8.13 -19.45 7.14
C GLY A 175 -6.96 -18.88 7.92
N MET A 176 -5.76 -19.34 7.55
CA MET A 176 -4.49 -18.86 8.07
C MET A 176 -3.65 -18.31 6.92
N MET A 177 -3.11 -17.11 7.13
CA MET A 177 -2.24 -16.44 6.17
C MET A 177 -0.83 -16.32 6.72
N THR A 178 0.16 -16.65 5.91
CA THR A 178 1.55 -16.26 6.15
C THR A 178 1.96 -15.31 5.03
N THR A 179 2.41 -14.10 5.37
CA THR A 179 3.09 -13.30 4.37
C THR A 179 4.60 -13.53 4.48
N ILE A 180 5.20 -14.03 3.41
CA ILE A 180 6.65 -14.07 3.22
C ILE A 180 7.00 -12.69 2.68
N HIS A 181 7.57 -11.84 3.56
CA HIS A 181 7.62 -10.41 3.32
C HIS A 181 9.07 -9.92 3.21
N SER A 182 9.34 -9.07 2.22
CA SER A 182 10.60 -8.36 2.14
C SER A 182 10.86 -7.55 3.41
N TYR A 183 12.14 -7.28 3.73
CA TYR A 183 12.45 -6.36 4.81
C TYR A 183 12.03 -4.93 4.44
N THR A 184 11.76 -4.10 5.45
CA THR A 184 11.31 -2.73 5.27
C THR A 184 12.16 -1.77 6.10
N GLY A 185 12.01 -0.46 5.89
CA GLY A 185 12.85 0.56 6.50
C GLY A 185 12.83 0.64 8.03
N ASP A 186 11.93 -0.09 8.69
CA ASP A 186 11.91 -0.26 10.14
C ASP A 186 12.91 -1.33 10.64
N GLN A 187 13.48 -2.15 9.75
CA GLN A 187 14.42 -3.20 10.09
C GLN A 187 15.86 -2.76 9.85
N PRO A 188 16.77 -2.98 10.83
CA PRO A 188 18.14 -2.56 10.70
C PRO A 188 18.97 -3.48 9.80
N THR A 189 20.07 -2.96 9.28
CA THR A 189 21.08 -3.75 8.53
C THR A 189 21.90 -4.66 9.45
N LEU A 190 22.18 -4.22 10.68
CA LEU A 190 22.87 -4.98 11.74
C LEU A 190 22.04 -4.95 13.01
N ASP A 191 22.29 -5.91 13.92
CA ASP A 191 21.56 -6.02 15.18
C ASP A 191 21.59 -4.69 15.97
N THR A 192 20.43 -4.21 16.39
CA THR A 192 20.29 -2.97 17.16
C THR A 192 19.05 -2.98 18.06
N MET A 193 18.97 -1.98 18.92
CA MET A 193 17.81 -1.81 19.81
C MET A 193 16.52 -1.62 19.00
N HIS A 194 15.51 -2.43 19.29
CA HIS A 194 14.19 -2.35 18.69
C HIS A 194 13.14 -2.85 19.70
N LYS A 195 11.94 -2.26 19.69
CA LYS A 195 10.83 -2.67 20.59
C LYS A 195 10.36 -4.12 20.34
N ASP A 196 10.46 -4.60 19.11
CA ASP A 196 10.27 -6.00 18.74
C ASP A 196 11.65 -6.66 18.64
N LEU A 197 11.95 -7.62 19.53
CA LEU A 197 13.23 -8.28 19.63
C LEU A 197 13.58 -9.09 18.37
N TYR A 198 12.59 -9.58 17.63
CA TYR A 198 12.82 -10.23 16.34
C TYR A 198 13.27 -9.22 15.28
N ARG A 199 12.58 -8.07 15.18
CA ARG A 199 12.91 -7.03 14.18
C ARG A 199 14.19 -6.26 14.47
N GLY A 200 14.74 -6.36 15.67
CA GLY A 200 16.05 -5.79 16.02
C GLY A 200 17.24 -6.52 15.39
N ARG A 201 17.02 -7.64 14.71
CA ARG A 201 18.06 -8.45 14.08
C ARG A 201 18.33 -8.05 12.64
N ALA A 202 19.54 -8.39 12.14
CA ALA A 202 20.01 -8.05 10.80
C ALA A 202 19.07 -8.54 9.69
N ALA A 203 18.40 -7.63 9.03
CA ALA A 203 17.32 -7.90 8.08
C ALA A 203 17.77 -8.68 6.84
N ALA A 204 18.97 -8.38 6.32
CA ALA A 204 19.51 -8.99 5.11
C ALA A 204 20.19 -10.35 5.33
N MET A 205 20.19 -10.85 6.57
CA MET A 205 20.86 -12.11 6.93
C MET A 205 19.93 -13.18 7.51
N SER A 206 18.70 -12.80 7.88
CA SER A 206 17.84 -13.68 8.68
C SER A 206 16.43 -13.75 8.15
N MET A 207 15.79 -14.92 8.26
CA MET A 207 14.35 -15.07 8.21
C MET A 207 13.78 -14.74 9.60
N ILE A 208 12.91 -13.76 9.69
CA ILE A 208 12.47 -13.16 10.96
C ILE A 208 10.94 -13.32 11.10
N PRO A 209 10.45 -14.17 12.03
CA PRO A 209 9.03 -14.24 12.33
C PRO A 209 8.59 -12.97 13.07
N THR A 210 7.46 -12.41 12.69
CA THR A 210 6.90 -11.23 13.36
C THR A 210 5.39 -11.21 13.22
N SER A 211 4.72 -10.52 14.14
CA SER A 211 3.28 -10.34 14.07
C SER A 211 2.88 -9.44 12.89
N THR A 212 1.67 -9.65 12.40
CA THR A 212 1.02 -8.75 11.45
C THR A 212 -0.47 -8.66 11.77
N GLY A 213 -1.01 -7.46 11.70
CA GLY A 213 -2.47 -7.23 11.78
C GLY A 213 -3.19 -7.37 10.45
N ALA A 214 -2.47 -7.67 9.35
CA ALA A 214 -3.03 -7.59 8.00
C ALA A 214 -4.20 -8.55 7.76
N ALA A 215 -4.15 -9.78 8.27
CA ALA A 215 -5.23 -10.75 8.12
C ALA A 215 -6.49 -10.30 8.90
N LYS A 216 -6.32 -9.80 10.12
CA LYS A 216 -7.43 -9.26 10.94
C LYS A 216 -8.02 -7.99 10.32
N ALA A 217 -7.18 -7.16 9.71
CA ALA A 217 -7.62 -5.93 9.05
C ALA A 217 -8.51 -6.20 7.81
N VAL A 218 -8.47 -7.40 7.23
CA VAL A 218 -9.43 -7.80 6.18
C VAL A 218 -10.88 -7.69 6.69
N GLY A 219 -11.14 -8.00 7.97
CA GLY A 219 -12.46 -7.86 8.57
C GLY A 219 -12.97 -6.42 8.68
N LEU A 220 -12.08 -5.39 8.59
CA LEU A 220 -12.48 -3.98 8.51
C LEU A 220 -12.93 -3.60 7.10
N VAL A 221 -12.42 -4.31 6.09
CA VAL A 221 -12.66 -4.07 4.67
C VAL A 221 -13.83 -4.93 4.15
N LEU A 222 -13.88 -6.18 4.61
CA LEU A 222 -14.86 -7.21 4.31
C LEU A 222 -15.48 -7.71 5.63
N PRO A 223 -16.51 -7.07 6.16
CA PRO A 223 -17.09 -7.40 7.48
C PRO A 223 -17.52 -8.85 7.63
N GLU A 224 -17.93 -9.51 6.55
CA GLU A 224 -18.31 -10.93 6.52
C GLU A 224 -17.14 -11.88 6.78
N LEU A 225 -15.90 -11.43 6.66
CA LEU A 225 -14.68 -12.16 7.00
C LEU A 225 -14.11 -11.80 8.37
N ASN A 226 -14.78 -10.95 9.14
CA ASN A 226 -14.33 -10.60 10.48
C ASN A 226 -14.19 -11.83 11.36
N GLY A 227 -13.02 -12.00 11.98
CA GLY A 227 -12.68 -13.14 12.85
C GLY A 227 -12.43 -14.48 12.13
N LYS A 228 -12.52 -14.53 10.79
CA LYS A 228 -12.29 -15.77 10.03
C LYS A 228 -10.85 -15.94 9.53
N LEU A 229 -10.08 -14.86 9.45
CA LEU A 229 -8.70 -14.89 9.00
C LEU A 229 -7.76 -14.42 10.11
N ASP A 230 -6.67 -15.15 10.33
CA ASP A 230 -5.54 -14.75 11.16
C ASP A 230 -4.22 -15.11 10.46
N GLY A 231 -3.09 -14.71 11.02
CA GLY A 231 -1.80 -15.01 10.41
C GLY A 231 -0.62 -14.26 11.02
N PHE A 232 0.54 -14.45 10.42
CA PHE A 232 1.78 -13.82 10.81
C PHE A 232 2.63 -13.47 9.59
N ALA A 233 3.72 -12.74 9.81
CA ALA A 233 4.69 -12.41 8.76
C ALA A 233 6.01 -13.15 9.01
N MET A 234 6.60 -13.67 7.92
CA MET A 234 7.99 -14.12 7.88
C MET A 234 8.78 -13.12 7.03
N ARG A 235 9.58 -12.26 7.68
CA ARG A 235 10.48 -11.36 6.96
C ARG A 235 11.67 -12.13 6.41
N VAL A 236 12.04 -11.86 5.17
CA VAL A 236 13.10 -12.58 4.45
C VAL A 236 14.15 -11.60 3.91
N PRO A 237 15.40 -12.07 3.65
CA PRO A 237 16.49 -11.25 3.10
C PRO A 237 16.26 -10.84 1.64
N THR A 238 15.16 -10.18 1.34
CA THR A 238 14.74 -9.71 0.02
C THR A 238 14.34 -8.24 0.14
N PRO A 239 14.85 -7.34 -0.71
CA PRO A 239 14.66 -5.91 -0.53
C PRO A 239 13.26 -5.42 -0.93
N ASN A 240 12.58 -6.12 -1.83
CA ASN A 240 11.24 -5.78 -2.30
C ASN A 240 10.54 -6.99 -2.88
N VAL A 241 9.23 -6.90 -3.05
CA VAL A 241 8.27 -7.93 -3.42
C VAL A 241 8.07 -8.97 -2.32
N SER A 242 6.84 -9.13 -1.96
CA SER A 242 6.34 -10.04 -0.93
C SER A 242 5.29 -10.98 -1.51
N VAL A 243 4.96 -12.03 -0.78
CA VAL A 243 3.91 -12.97 -1.18
C VAL A 243 3.00 -13.30 0.00
N VAL A 244 1.71 -13.35 -0.26
CA VAL A 244 0.70 -13.91 0.64
C VAL A 244 0.54 -15.38 0.31
N ASP A 245 0.74 -16.23 1.31
CA ASP A 245 0.41 -17.64 1.33
C ASP A 245 -0.83 -17.83 2.21
N LEU A 246 -2.00 -18.01 1.58
CA LEU A 246 -3.28 -18.20 2.27
C LEU A 246 -3.74 -19.66 2.17
N LYS A 247 -4.02 -20.25 3.33
CA LYS A 247 -4.74 -21.54 3.44
C LYS A 247 -6.09 -21.27 4.08
N PHE A 248 -7.16 -21.79 3.48
CA PHE A 248 -8.49 -21.63 4.03
C PHE A 248 -9.38 -22.85 3.78
N ILE A 249 -10.41 -22.99 4.61
CA ILE A 249 -11.48 -23.95 4.42
C ILE A 249 -12.59 -23.26 3.63
N ALA A 250 -12.89 -23.79 2.45
CA ALA A 250 -14.03 -23.36 1.65
C ALA A 250 -15.34 -23.90 2.24
N LYS A 251 -16.42 -23.14 2.16
CA LYS A 251 -17.74 -23.55 2.68
C LYS A 251 -18.40 -24.65 1.86
N ARG A 252 -17.92 -24.90 0.65
CA ARG A 252 -18.36 -25.98 -0.23
C ARG A 252 -17.18 -26.58 -0.98
N ALA A 253 -17.38 -27.76 -1.53
CA ALA A 253 -16.37 -28.38 -2.39
C ALA A 253 -16.08 -27.52 -3.63
N THR A 254 -14.83 -27.48 -4.01
CA THR A 254 -14.29 -26.71 -5.14
C THR A 254 -13.14 -27.44 -5.81
N THR A 255 -12.64 -26.89 -6.90
CA THR A 255 -11.50 -27.39 -7.67
C THR A 255 -10.48 -26.28 -7.93
N VAL A 256 -9.26 -26.66 -8.31
CA VAL A 256 -8.21 -25.72 -8.75
C VAL A 256 -8.71 -24.86 -9.91
N ASP A 257 -9.36 -25.48 -10.90
CA ASP A 257 -9.85 -24.78 -12.09
C ASP A 257 -10.92 -23.74 -11.74
N GLU A 258 -11.84 -24.07 -10.82
CA GLU A 258 -12.86 -23.13 -10.36
C GLU A 258 -12.25 -21.92 -9.64
N ILE A 259 -11.30 -22.13 -8.73
CA ILE A 259 -10.58 -21.08 -8.03
C ILE A 259 -9.87 -20.15 -9.03
N ASN A 260 -9.08 -20.73 -9.94
CA ASN A 260 -8.32 -19.99 -10.92
C ASN A 260 -9.24 -19.22 -11.89
N ALA A 261 -10.34 -19.82 -12.33
CA ALA A 261 -11.31 -19.16 -13.21
C ALA A 261 -11.99 -17.96 -12.54
N ALA A 262 -12.37 -18.09 -11.26
CA ALA A 262 -12.97 -17.00 -10.50
C ALA A 262 -12.03 -15.79 -10.37
N ILE A 263 -10.75 -16.06 -10.06
CA ILE A 263 -9.73 -15.01 -9.96
C ILE A 263 -9.48 -14.33 -11.31
N LYS A 264 -9.29 -15.11 -12.39
CA LYS A 264 -9.07 -14.55 -13.74
C LYS A 264 -10.25 -13.68 -14.18
N ALA A 265 -11.48 -14.14 -13.97
CA ALA A 265 -12.67 -13.36 -14.30
C ALA A 265 -12.75 -12.03 -13.53
N ALA A 266 -12.36 -12.02 -12.27
CA ALA A 266 -12.33 -10.80 -11.48
C ALA A 266 -11.21 -9.85 -11.92
N ALA A 267 -10.01 -10.37 -12.21
CA ALA A 267 -8.85 -9.60 -12.66
C ALA A 267 -9.07 -8.96 -14.05
N ASP A 268 -9.70 -9.69 -14.96
CA ASP A 268 -10.04 -9.17 -16.30
C ASP A 268 -11.28 -8.25 -16.28
N GLY A 269 -12.04 -8.29 -15.20
CA GLY A 269 -13.32 -7.60 -15.02
C GLY A 269 -13.30 -6.51 -13.93
N PRO A 270 -14.06 -6.68 -12.83
CA PRO A 270 -14.30 -5.61 -11.84
C PRO A 270 -13.06 -5.18 -11.06
N LEU A 271 -12.04 -6.03 -10.96
CA LEU A 271 -10.79 -5.74 -10.26
C LEU A 271 -9.61 -5.47 -11.20
N LYS A 272 -9.88 -5.17 -12.46
CA LYS A 272 -8.84 -4.85 -13.45
C LYS A 272 -7.95 -3.70 -12.97
N GLY A 273 -6.62 -3.91 -13.03
CA GLY A 273 -5.61 -2.95 -12.56
C GLY A 273 -5.39 -2.96 -11.03
N VAL A 274 -6.18 -3.72 -10.28
CA VAL A 274 -6.01 -3.94 -8.84
C VAL A 274 -5.55 -5.37 -8.57
N LEU A 275 -6.25 -6.35 -9.14
CA LEU A 275 -5.89 -7.76 -9.12
C LEU A 275 -5.35 -8.16 -10.49
N GLY A 276 -4.17 -8.78 -10.50
CA GLY A 276 -3.59 -9.44 -11.64
C GLY A 276 -3.46 -10.95 -11.39
N TYR A 277 -3.00 -11.68 -12.38
CA TYR A 277 -2.63 -13.09 -12.25
C TYR A 277 -1.47 -13.44 -13.18
N THR A 278 -0.80 -14.54 -12.88
CA THR A 278 0.24 -15.12 -13.72
C THR A 278 0.06 -16.64 -13.85
N ASP A 279 0.30 -17.14 -15.04
CA ASP A 279 0.40 -18.57 -15.34
C ASP A 279 1.87 -19.02 -15.52
N ASP A 280 2.81 -18.05 -15.49
CA ASP A 280 4.24 -18.28 -15.71
C ASP A 280 4.97 -18.74 -14.45
N LYS A 281 6.19 -19.23 -14.61
CA LYS A 281 7.06 -19.71 -13.51
C LYS A 281 7.84 -18.53 -12.90
N ASN A 282 7.12 -17.50 -12.46
CA ASN A 282 7.69 -16.30 -11.92
C ASN A 282 8.21 -16.45 -10.48
N VAL A 283 9.17 -15.61 -10.14
CA VAL A 283 9.71 -15.44 -8.79
C VAL A 283 9.60 -13.97 -8.37
N SER A 284 9.90 -13.66 -7.12
CA SER A 284 9.63 -12.33 -6.53
C SER A 284 10.13 -11.15 -7.37
N ILE A 285 11.33 -11.24 -7.96
CA ILE A 285 11.93 -10.13 -8.71
C ILE A 285 11.14 -9.77 -9.98
N ASP A 286 10.40 -10.70 -10.55
CA ASP A 286 9.60 -10.49 -11.76
C ASP A 286 8.40 -9.56 -11.52
N PHE A 287 8.01 -9.39 -10.27
CA PHE A 287 6.92 -8.51 -9.85
C PHE A 287 7.40 -7.16 -9.30
N ASN A 288 8.72 -6.90 -9.36
CA ASN A 288 9.25 -5.62 -8.95
C ASN A 288 8.72 -4.51 -9.88
N HIS A 289 8.21 -3.44 -9.29
CA HIS A 289 7.60 -2.32 -10.02
C HIS A 289 6.27 -2.66 -10.71
N ASP A 290 5.59 -3.72 -10.28
CA ASP A 290 4.25 -4.05 -10.74
C ASP A 290 3.20 -3.21 -9.97
N PRO A 291 2.30 -2.49 -10.66
CA PRO A 291 1.33 -1.60 -10.02
C PRO A 291 0.11 -2.29 -9.40
N HIS A 292 -0.09 -3.60 -9.62
CA HIS A 292 -1.20 -4.31 -9.02
C HIS A 292 -1.05 -4.42 -7.50
N SER A 293 -2.17 -4.42 -6.79
CA SER A 293 -2.20 -4.71 -5.35
C SER A 293 -1.90 -6.18 -5.05
N SER A 294 -2.26 -7.06 -5.96
CA SER A 294 -2.22 -8.50 -5.78
C SER A 294 -2.08 -9.18 -7.15
N ILE A 295 -1.10 -10.08 -7.30
CA ILE A 295 -0.89 -10.85 -8.53
C ILE A 295 -0.98 -12.33 -8.16
N PHE A 296 -2.11 -12.96 -8.50
CA PHE A 296 -2.41 -14.33 -8.15
C PHE A 296 -1.58 -15.31 -9.00
N HIS A 297 -0.97 -16.31 -8.35
CA HIS A 297 -0.14 -17.30 -9.03
C HIS A 297 -0.93 -18.59 -9.26
N THR A 298 -1.46 -18.77 -10.45
CA THR A 298 -2.46 -19.80 -10.76
C THR A 298 -1.92 -21.22 -10.64
N ASP A 299 -0.66 -21.48 -10.99
CA ASP A 299 -0.07 -22.82 -10.89
C ASP A 299 0.31 -23.23 -9.46
N GLN A 300 0.22 -22.31 -8.51
CA GLN A 300 0.44 -22.56 -7.08
C GLN A 300 -0.86 -22.83 -6.31
N THR A 301 -2.00 -22.84 -6.99
CA THR A 301 -3.28 -23.20 -6.39
C THR A 301 -3.35 -24.70 -6.09
N LYS A 302 -3.75 -25.04 -4.87
CA LYS A 302 -3.96 -26.45 -4.45
C LYS A 302 -5.29 -26.59 -3.74
N VAL A 303 -5.96 -27.71 -3.97
CA VAL A 303 -7.19 -28.08 -3.28
C VAL A 303 -7.02 -29.52 -2.76
N MET A 304 -7.23 -29.69 -1.45
CA MET A 304 -7.20 -31.00 -0.78
C MET A 304 -8.60 -31.31 -0.23
N ASP A 305 -9.04 -32.54 -0.41
CA ASP A 305 -10.35 -33.05 0.06
C ASP A 305 -11.52 -32.12 -0.35
N GLY A 306 -11.38 -31.44 -1.48
CA GLY A 306 -12.39 -30.55 -2.05
C GLY A 306 -12.60 -29.23 -1.30
N THR A 307 -12.12 -29.07 -0.07
CA THR A 307 -12.42 -27.88 0.75
C THR A 307 -11.21 -27.16 1.32
N LEU A 308 -10.07 -27.84 1.53
CA LEU A 308 -8.85 -27.16 1.98
C LEU A 308 -8.14 -26.56 0.76
N VAL A 309 -8.18 -25.25 0.67
CA VAL A 309 -7.60 -24.48 -0.45
C VAL A 309 -6.31 -23.78 0.00
N SER A 310 -5.27 -23.86 -0.82
CA SER A 310 -4.02 -23.11 -0.66
C SER A 310 -3.73 -22.30 -1.91
N ILE A 311 -3.40 -21.00 -1.74
CA ILE A 311 -3.08 -20.10 -2.83
C ILE A 311 -1.86 -19.23 -2.51
N LEU A 312 -1.18 -18.75 -3.55
CA LEU A 312 -0.16 -17.71 -3.46
C LEU A 312 -0.59 -16.47 -4.24
N SER A 313 -0.33 -15.30 -3.68
CA SER A 313 -0.50 -14.03 -4.39
C SER A 313 0.66 -13.08 -4.07
N TRP A 314 1.29 -12.58 -5.13
CA TRP A 314 2.45 -11.69 -5.08
C TRP A 314 2.03 -10.23 -5.00
N TYR A 315 2.90 -9.39 -4.48
CA TYR A 315 2.71 -7.95 -4.49
C TYR A 315 4.04 -7.21 -4.34
N ASP A 316 4.23 -6.17 -5.14
CA ASP A 316 5.24 -5.18 -4.84
C ASP A 316 4.74 -4.34 -3.65
N ASN A 317 5.29 -4.61 -2.47
CA ASN A 317 4.84 -3.99 -1.22
C ASN A 317 5.09 -2.49 -1.14
N GLU A 318 5.92 -1.93 -2.03
CA GLU A 318 6.16 -0.50 -2.16
C GLU A 318 5.37 0.09 -3.34
N TRP A 319 5.56 -0.44 -4.56
CA TRP A 319 5.02 0.13 -5.78
C TRP A 319 3.50 -0.04 -5.91
N GLY A 320 3.01 -1.26 -5.78
CA GLY A 320 1.58 -1.53 -5.83
C GLY A 320 0.81 -0.74 -4.78
N PHE A 321 1.33 -0.68 -3.54
CA PHE A 321 0.74 0.09 -2.46
C PHE A 321 0.74 1.61 -2.76
N SER A 322 1.84 2.14 -3.30
CA SER A 322 1.96 3.57 -3.64
C SER A 322 0.99 3.98 -4.74
N ASN A 323 0.74 3.12 -5.72
CA ASN A 323 -0.30 3.35 -6.73
C ASN A 323 -1.70 3.40 -6.10
N ARG A 324 -1.99 2.54 -5.14
CA ARG A 324 -3.28 2.58 -4.40
C ARG A 324 -3.46 3.82 -3.55
N MET A 325 -2.38 4.41 -3.03
CA MET A 325 -2.46 5.72 -2.37
C MET A 325 -3.00 6.80 -3.31
N ALA A 326 -2.50 6.85 -4.55
CA ALA A 326 -2.98 7.80 -5.55
C ALA A 326 -4.45 7.55 -5.94
N ASP A 327 -4.84 6.29 -6.15
CA ASP A 327 -6.22 5.93 -6.51
C ASP A 327 -7.22 6.26 -5.39
N THR A 328 -6.86 5.92 -4.14
CA THR A 328 -7.71 6.23 -2.98
C THR A 328 -7.84 7.73 -2.76
N ALA A 329 -6.74 8.50 -2.93
CA ALA A 329 -6.79 9.95 -2.82
C ALA A 329 -7.75 10.59 -3.84
N VAL A 330 -7.72 10.15 -5.09
CA VAL A 330 -8.65 10.63 -6.12
C VAL A 330 -10.08 10.21 -5.81
N ALA A 331 -10.31 9.01 -5.29
CA ALA A 331 -11.65 8.59 -4.87
C ALA A 331 -12.19 9.45 -3.72
N MET A 332 -11.33 9.79 -2.73
CA MET A 332 -11.69 10.69 -1.63
C MET A 332 -11.98 12.12 -2.12
N ALA A 333 -11.20 12.61 -3.08
CA ALA A 333 -11.35 13.98 -3.60
C ALA A 333 -12.67 14.19 -4.37
N LYS A 334 -13.24 13.14 -4.97
CA LYS A 334 -14.55 13.19 -5.62
C LYS A 334 -15.72 13.48 -4.66
N LEU A 335 -15.47 13.41 -3.37
CA LEU A 335 -16.45 13.61 -2.30
C LEU A 335 -16.28 14.97 -1.59
N ILE A 336 -15.33 15.81 -2.02
CA ILE A 336 -15.11 17.19 -1.56
C ILE A 336 -16.02 18.16 -2.35
#